data_9982e78d1f019e1336c0f873d56c7e29
#
_entry.id   9982e78d1f019e1336c0f873d56c7e29
#
_cell.length_a   1.000
_cell.length_b   1.000
_cell.length_c   1.000
_cell.angle_alpha   90.00
_cell.angle_beta   90.00
_cell.angle_gamma   90.00
#
_symmetry.space_group_name_H-M   'P 1'
#
loop_
_entity.id
_entity.type
_entity.pdbx_description
1 polymer ?
#
loop_
_entity_poly.entity_id
_entity_poly.type
_entity_poly.pdbx_seq_one_letter_code
_entity_poly.pdbx_strand_id
1 'polypeptide(L)'
;MTSKADFSADEWETVLKGPPAAALMIASSQRGGSFRESYSIAKSYAEARKQHGASQLLDDIVGEKPRMERPHVKSVEELKQDELKQLRESVSLVEQKAGADEAAQYKQFIVGLAGRVAEAHREGFLGFTGERVSDAERQAVNEIADELGVPAPSL
;
A
#
# COMPACT_ATOMS: atom_id res chain seq x y z
N MET A 1 -13.99 -18.07 4.65
CA MET A 1 -13.58 -16.65 4.68
C MET A 1 -12.47 -16.47 5.68
N THR A 2 -11.40 -15.86 5.26
CA THR A 2 -10.26 -15.56 6.12
C THR A 2 -10.51 -14.27 6.89
N SER A 3 -10.13 -14.26 8.16
CA SER A 3 -10.32 -13.13 9.06
C SER A 3 -9.06 -12.91 9.90
N LYS A 4 -9.01 -11.83 10.65
CA LYS A 4 -7.95 -11.56 11.64
C LYS A 4 -7.68 -12.75 12.55
N ALA A 5 -8.71 -13.52 12.91
CA ALA A 5 -8.60 -14.65 13.83
C ALA A 5 -7.77 -15.83 13.27
N ASP A 6 -7.55 -15.87 11.96
CA ASP A 6 -6.76 -16.92 11.30
C ASP A 6 -5.25 -16.66 11.36
N PHE A 7 -4.85 -15.50 11.88
CA PHE A 7 -3.45 -15.08 12.02
C PHE A 7 -3.06 -15.00 13.50
N SER A 8 -1.81 -15.30 13.80
CA SER A 8 -1.25 -14.93 15.11
C SER A 8 -1.11 -13.41 15.23
N ALA A 9 -0.87 -12.89 16.42
CA ALA A 9 -0.69 -11.46 16.63
C ALA A 9 0.46 -10.88 15.79
N ASP A 10 1.59 -11.57 15.73
CA ASP A 10 2.76 -11.14 14.94
C ASP A 10 2.51 -11.24 13.42
N GLU A 11 1.85 -12.29 12.98
CA GLU A 11 1.44 -12.44 11.57
C GLU A 11 0.46 -11.35 11.15
N TRP A 12 -0.51 -11.03 12.02
CA TRP A 12 -1.47 -9.98 11.74
C TRP A 12 -0.80 -8.61 11.61
N GLU A 13 0.15 -8.28 12.51
CA GLU A 13 0.95 -7.04 12.37
C GLU A 13 1.72 -7.02 11.04
N THR A 14 2.25 -8.13 10.59
CA THR A 14 2.92 -8.23 9.28
C THR A 14 1.94 -7.96 8.14
N VAL A 15 0.74 -8.53 8.18
CA VAL A 15 -0.32 -8.29 7.18
C VAL A 15 -0.74 -6.82 7.16
N LEU A 16 -0.87 -6.19 8.32
CA LEU A 16 -1.25 -4.77 8.43
C LEU A 16 -0.19 -3.81 7.88
N LYS A 17 1.06 -4.22 7.85
CA LYS A 17 2.18 -3.41 7.34
C LYS A 17 2.32 -3.44 5.82
N GLY A 18 1.71 -4.40 5.14
CA GLY A 18 1.84 -4.55 3.68
C GLY A 18 1.36 -3.34 2.88
N PRO A 19 0.11 -2.90 3.01
CA PRO A 19 -0.38 -1.74 2.25
C PRO A 19 0.40 -0.45 2.52
N PRO A 20 0.68 -0.06 3.78
CA PRO A 20 1.51 1.12 4.03
C PRO A 20 2.94 1.00 3.49
N ALA A 21 3.53 -0.19 3.45
CA ALA A 21 4.87 -0.39 2.87
C ALA A 21 4.90 0.01 1.39
N ALA A 22 3.91 -0.40 0.62
CA ALA A 22 3.79 0.01 -0.78
C ALA A 22 3.65 1.54 -0.92
N ALA A 23 2.83 2.17 -0.08
CA ALA A 23 2.66 3.62 -0.08
C ALA A 23 3.97 4.35 0.24
N LEU A 24 4.74 3.86 1.21
CA LEU A 24 6.05 4.44 1.57
C LEU A 24 7.09 4.28 0.46
N MET A 25 7.03 3.21 -0.32
CA MET A 25 7.89 3.05 -1.51
C MET A 25 7.62 4.15 -2.54
N ILE A 26 6.36 4.49 -2.77
CA ILE A 26 6.00 5.59 -3.68
C ILE A 26 6.46 6.93 -3.12
N ALA A 27 6.21 7.18 -1.84
CA ALA A 27 6.61 8.40 -1.15
C ALA A 27 8.12 8.63 -1.21
N SER A 28 8.92 7.57 -1.07
CA SER A 28 10.37 7.64 -1.10
C SER A 28 10.95 7.90 -2.49
N SER A 29 10.18 7.68 -3.55
CA SER A 29 10.60 7.96 -4.92
C SER A 29 10.65 9.45 -5.24
N GLN A 30 10.08 10.30 -4.36
CA GLN A 30 10.11 11.76 -4.49
C GLN A 30 10.65 12.46 -3.23
N ARG A 31 11.26 13.61 -3.43
CA ARG A 31 11.77 14.46 -2.33
C ARG A 31 10.62 15.29 -1.72
N GLY A 32 10.32 15.09 -0.46
CA GLY A 32 9.61 16.07 0.37
C GLY A 32 8.11 15.90 0.56
N GLY A 33 7.59 14.68 0.63
CA GLY A 33 6.16 14.44 0.62
C GLY A 33 5.46 13.89 1.87
N SER A 34 6.07 13.82 3.03
CA SER A 34 5.62 12.99 4.16
C SER A 34 4.20 13.25 4.72
N PHE A 35 3.64 14.46 4.57
CA PHE A 35 2.33 14.78 5.12
C PHE A 35 1.17 14.40 4.17
N ARG A 36 1.36 14.55 2.88
CA ARG A 36 0.34 14.26 1.87
C ARG A 36 0.09 12.76 1.71
N GLU A 37 1.15 11.98 1.83
CA GLU A 37 1.06 10.52 1.74
C GLU A 37 0.24 9.94 2.87
N SER A 38 0.46 10.40 4.11
CA SER A 38 -0.32 9.97 5.26
C SER A 38 -1.81 10.27 5.08
N TYR A 39 -2.14 11.44 4.52
CA TYR A 39 -3.52 11.80 4.20
C TYR A 39 -4.11 10.88 3.12
N SER A 40 -3.38 10.61 2.06
CA SER A 40 -3.84 9.74 0.95
C SER A 40 -4.06 8.31 1.42
N ILE A 41 -3.20 7.80 2.28
CA ILE A 41 -3.36 6.48 2.90
C ILE A 41 -4.62 6.44 3.77
N ALA A 42 -4.79 7.42 4.66
CA ALA A 42 -5.97 7.49 5.53
C ALA A 42 -7.27 7.61 4.73
N LYS A 43 -7.27 8.41 3.68
CA LYS A 43 -8.42 8.56 2.76
C LYS A 43 -8.74 7.24 2.05
N SER A 44 -7.73 6.54 1.54
CA SER A 44 -7.91 5.25 0.86
C SER A 44 -8.50 4.19 1.79
N TYR A 45 -8.05 4.15 3.04
CA TYR A 45 -8.63 3.25 4.04
C TYR A 45 -10.08 3.63 4.36
N ALA A 46 -10.38 4.92 4.50
CA ALA A 46 -11.74 5.39 4.74
C ALA A 46 -12.70 5.05 3.58
N GLU A 47 -12.24 5.18 2.34
CA GLU A 47 -13.02 4.80 1.17
C GLU A 47 -13.23 3.28 1.10
N ALA A 48 -12.21 2.49 1.38
CA ALA A 48 -12.32 1.03 1.43
C ALA A 48 -13.31 0.56 2.50
N ARG A 49 -13.36 1.23 3.65
CA ARG A 49 -14.37 0.94 4.70
C ARG A 49 -15.80 1.14 4.22
N LYS A 50 -16.04 2.07 3.31
CA LYS A 50 -17.37 2.32 2.73
C LYS A 50 -17.80 1.18 1.79
N GLN A 51 -16.86 0.44 1.24
CA GLN A 51 -17.07 -0.66 0.31
C GLN A 51 -16.99 -2.03 0.99
N HIS A 52 -17.23 -2.08 2.31
CA HIS A 52 -17.15 -3.32 3.10
C HIS A 52 -18.08 -4.43 2.57
N GLY A 53 -17.75 -5.67 2.92
CA GLY A 53 -18.56 -6.84 2.65
C GLY A 53 -18.07 -7.71 1.48
N ALA A 54 -17.13 -7.25 0.67
CA ALA A 54 -16.54 -8.04 -0.41
C ALA A 54 -15.52 -9.07 0.10
N SER A 55 -14.77 -8.71 1.15
CA SER A 55 -13.75 -9.56 1.76
C SER A 55 -13.66 -9.25 3.25
N GLN A 56 -13.89 -10.26 4.09
CA GLN A 56 -13.73 -10.13 5.53
C GLN A 56 -12.29 -9.75 5.89
N LEU A 57 -11.32 -10.32 5.20
CA LEU A 57 -9.91 -9.99 5.40
C LEU A 57 -9.63 -8.50 5.18
N LEU A 58 -10.11 -7.94 4.06
CA LEU A 58 -9.95 -6.51 3.78
C LEU A 58 -10.71 -5.63 4.78
N ASP A 59 -11.93 -6.03 5.15
CA ASP A 59 -12.72 -5.31 6.14
C ASP A 59 -11.98 -5.22 7.48
N ASP A 60 -11.37 -6.32 7.92
CA ASP A 60 -10.57 -6.37 9.14
C ASP A 60 -9.31 -5.48 9.03
N ILE A 61 -8.63 -5.50 7.89
CA ILE A 61 -7.43 -4.68 7.64
C ILE A 61 -7.76 -3.19 7.68
N VAL A 62 -8.75 -2.76 6.90
CA VAL A 62 -9.10 -1.33 6.81
C VAL A 62 -9.85 -0.82 8.04
N GLY A 63 -10.38 -1.72 8.85
CA GLY A 63 -10.97 -1.43 10.16
C GLY A 63 -9.93 -0.94 11.18
N GLU A 64 -8.68 -1.34 11.01
CA GLU A 64 -7.57 -0.87 11.84
C GLU A 64 -6.89 0.36 11.22
N LYS A 65 -6.13 1.08 12.05
CA LYS A 65 -5.33 2.21 11.57
C LYS A 65 -4.15 1.69 10.74
N PRO A 66 -3.80 2.36 9.63
CA PRO A 66 -2.60 2.02 8.87
C PRO A 66 -1.36 2.01 9.76
N ARG A 67 -0.53 0.99 9.62
CA ARG A 67 0.73 0.88 10.36
C ARG A 67 1.82 1.69 9.67
N MET A 68 1.95 2.95 10.08
CA MET A 68 2.93 3.91 9.56
C MET A 68 4.17 3.93 10.45
N GLU A 69 5.03 2.94 10.32
CA GLU A 69 6.33 2.96 11.01
C GLU A 69 7.35 3.71 10.16
N ARG A 70 8.08 4.64 10.78
CA ARG A 70 9.23 5.26 10.12
C ARG A 70 10.42 4.31 10.27
N PRO A 71 10.89 3.71 9.18
CA PRO A 71 12.06 2.86 9.26
C PRO A 71 13.30 3.70 9.63
N HIS A 72 14.11 3.16 10.52
CA HIS A 72 15.42 3.71 10.85
C HIS A 72 16.41 3.31 9.75
N VAL A 73 16.34 3.98 8.61
CA VAL A 73 17.20 3.69 7.46
C VAL A 73 18.09 4.87 7.15
N LYS A 74 19.28 4.57 6.63
CA LYS A 74 20.32 5.58 6.31
C LYS A 74 20.16 6.16 4.92
N SER A 75 19.39 5.51 4.02
CA SER A 75 19.25 5.93 2.64
C SER A 75 17.87 5.58 2.07
N VAL A 76 17.49 6.25 0.99
CA VAL A 76 16.26 5.96 0.22
C VAL A 76 16.29 4.53 -0.33
N GLU A 77 17.45 4.04 -0.74
CA GLU A 77 17.61 2.69 -1.27
C GLU A 77 17.37 1.61 -0.20
N GLU A 78 17.92 1.81 1.00
CA GLU A 78 17.62 0.92 2.14
C GLU A 78 16.14 0.93 2.49
N LEU A 79 15.51 2.10 2.51
CA LEU A 79 14.07 2.23 2.74
C LEU A 79 13.28 1.40 1.73
N LYS A 80 13.57 1.56 0.45
CA LYS A 80 12.90 0.83 -0.62
C LYS A 80 13.04 -0.68 -0.45
N GLN A 81 14.23 -1.17 -0.12
CA GLN A 81 14.46 -2.60 0.08
C GLN A 81 13.75 -3.14 1.31
N ASP A 82 13.76 -2.42 2.42
CA ASP A 82 13.06 -2.81 3.64
C ASP A 82 11.54 -2.86 3.44
N GLU A 83 10.98 -1.85 2.76
CA GLU A 83 9.55 -1.83 2.46
C GLU A 83 9.15 -2.93 1.46
N LEU A 84 10.01 -3.23 0.48
CA LEU A 84 9.79 -4.32 -0.46
C LEU A 84 9.79 -5.67 0.26
N LYS A 85 10.71 -5.87 1.19
CA LYS A 85 10.75 -7.07 2.03
C LYS A 85 9.47 -7.21 2.86
N GLN A 86 9.05 -6.12 3.51
CA GLN A 86 7.82 -6.07 4.30
C GLN A 86 6.59 -6.42 3.44
N LEU A 87 6.52 -5.88 2.24
CA LEU A 87 5.47 -6.17 1.27
C LEU A 87 5.43 -7.64 0.89
N ARG A 88 6.57 -8.23 0.57
CA ARG A 88 6.68 -9.65 0.22
C ARG A 88 6.25 -10.56 1.36
N GLU A 89 6.68 -10.27 2.58
CA GLU A 89 6.31 -11.03 3.77
C GLU A 89 4.80 -10.99 4.03
N SER A 90 4.20 -9.82 3.92
CA SER A 90 2.76 -9.65 4.13
C SER A 90 1.92 -10.39 3.07
N VAL A 91 2.31 -10.28 1.81
CA VAL A 91 1.63 -10.96 0.69
C VAL A 91 1.79 -12.48 0.81
N SER A 92 2.98 -12.96 1.14
CA SER A 92 3.24 -14.39 1.34
C SER A 92 2.37 -14.99 2.45
N LEU A 93 2.20 -14.28 3.57
CA LEU A 93 1.31 -14.73 4.65
C LEU A 93 -0.15 -14.81 4.20
N VAL A 94 -0.62 -13.81 3.48
CA VAL A 94 -1.99 -13.80 2.95
C VAL A 94 -2.19 -14.93 1.96
N GLU A 95 -1.26 -15.17 1.05
CA GLU A 95 -1.33 -16.27 0.09
C GLU A 95 -1.33 -17.66 0.75
N GLN A 96 -0.63 -17.81 1.87
CA GLN A 96 -0.59 -19.08 2.61
C GLN A 96 -1.88 -19.37 3.38
N LYS A 97 -2.55 -18.34 3.89
CA LYS A 97 -3.68 -18.48 4.83
C LYS A 97 -5.05 -18.13 4.24
N ALA A 98 -5.07 -17.28 3.22
CA ALA A 98 -6.31 -16.85 2.56
C ALA A 98 -6.57 -17.62 1.27
N GLY A 99 -7.83 -17.60 0.82
CA GLY A 99 -8.19 -18.11 -0.49
C GLY A 99 -7.61 -17.26 -1.62
N ALA A 100 -7.55 -17.82 -2.82
CA ALA A 100 -6.99 -17.14 -4.00
C ALA A 100 -7.68 -15.80 -4.29
N ASP A 101 -9.01 -15.74 -4.16
CA ASP A 101 -9.79 -14.53 -4.39
C ASP A 101 -9.48 -13.44 -3.35
N GLU A 102 -9.37 -13.80 -2.07
CA GLU A 102 -9.03 -12.88 -0.98
C GLU A 102 -7.60 -12.37 -1.12
N ALA A 103 -6.66 -13.23 -1.49
CA ALA A 103 -5.28 -12.84 -1.77
C ALA A 103 -5.19 -11.87 -2.97
N ALA A 104 -5.95 -12.13 -4.04
CA ALA A 104 -6.04 -11.23 -5.19
C ALA A 104 -6.62 -9.85 -4.80
N GLN A 105 -7.65 -9.81 -3.99
CA GLN A 105 -8.24 -8.57 -3.49
C GLN A 105 -7.27 -7.78 -2.61
N TYR A 106 -6.51 -8.47 -1.76
CA TYR A 106 -5.46 -7.85 -0.95
C TYR A 106 -4.38 -7.18 -1.82
N LYS A 107 -3.90 -7.89 -2.83
CA LYS A 107 -2.91 -7.36 -3.78
C LYS A 107 -3.45 -6.17 -4.56
N GLN A 108 -4.69 -6.25 -5.05
CA GLN A 108 -5.35 -5.15 -5.77
C GLN A 108 -5.52 -3.92 -4.88
N PHE A 109 -5.86 -4.10 -3.62
CA PHE A 109 -5.93 -3.01 -2.66
C PHE A 109 -4.58 -2.31 -2.48
N ILE A 110 -3.50 -3.07 -2.35
CA ILE A 110 -2.13 -2.55 -2.22
C ILE A 110 -1.73 -1.73 -3.45
N VAL A 111 -1.92 -2.26 -4.65
CA VAL A 111 -1.58 -1.56 -5.90
C VAL A 111 -2.45 -0.33 -6.11
N GLY A 112 -3.73 -0.43 -5.80
CA GLY A 112 -4.65 0.71 -5.84
C GLY A 112 -4.24 1.83 -4.89
N LEU A 113 -3.81 1.49 -3.68
CA LEU A 113 -3.29 2.44 -2.70
C LEU A 113 -2.01 3.13 -3.20
N ALA A 114 -1.07 2.35 -3.75
CA ALA A 114 0.15 2.89 -4.36
C ALA A 114 -0.16 3.89 -5.48
N GLY A 115 -1.09 3.55 -6.36
CA GLY A 115 -1.54 4.43 -7.45
C GLY A 115 -2.16 5.74 -6.93
N ARG A 116 -2.98 5.68 -5.89
CA ARG A 116 -3.58 6.87 -5.27
C ARG A 116 -2.55 7.78 -4.60
N VAL A 117 -1.54 7.21 -3.97
CA VAL A 117 -0.43 7.98 -3.39
C VAL A 117 0.35 8.70 -4.50
N ALA A 118 0.64 8.02 -5.60
CA ALA A 118 1.29 8.63 -6.76
C ALA A 118 0.46 9.78 -7.35
N GLU A 119 -0.85 9.58 -7.51
CA GLU A 119 -1.77 10.62 -8.03
C GLU A 119 -1.93 11.82 -7.08
N ALA A 120 -1.84 11.60 -5.76
CA ALA A 120 -1.95 12.66 -4.77
C ALA A 120 -0.82 13.71 -4.91
N HIS A 121 0.35 13.30 -5.37
CA HIS A 121 1.44 14.23 -5.70
C HIS A 121 1.12 15.12 -6.90
N ARG A 122 0.31 14.64 -7.83
CA ARG A 122 -0.14 15.40 -9.01
C ARG A 122 -1.08 16.54 -8.65
N GLU A 123 -1.92 16.38 -7.63
CA GLU A 123 -2.96 17.34 -7.24
C GLU A 123 -2.45 18.54 -6.45
N GLY A 124 -1.21 18.89 -6.51
CA GLY A 124 -0.52 20.02 -5.90
C GLY A 124 -1.28 20.86 -4.86
N PHE A 125 -0.62 21.32 -3.83
CA PHE A 125 -1.18 22.02 -2.66
C PHE A 125 -2.02 23.29 -2.98
N LEU A 126 -1.88 23.89 -4.15
CA LEU A 126 -2.52 25.18 -4.49
C LEU A 126 -3.27 25.16 -5.83
N GLY A 127 -3.71 24.03 -6.32
CA GLY A 127 -4.39 23.94 -7.62
C GLY A 127 -3.50 24.31 -8.81
N PHE A 128 -2.22 24.44 -8.63
CA PHE A 128 -1.25 24.54 -9.71
C PHE A 128 -1.07 23.16 -10.33
N THR A 129 -2.06 22.82 -11.09
CA THR A 129 -2.17 21.56 -11.79
C THR A 129 -1.32 21.58 -13.03
N GLY A 130 -0.54 20.59 -13.22
CA GLY A 130 0.21 20.42 -14.44
C GLY A 130 1.28 19.37 -14.33
N GLU A 131 1.66 19.00 -13.11
CA GLU A 131 2.62 17.92 -12.94
C GLU A 131 1.89 16.58 -13.07
N ARG A 132 2.23 15.86 -14.12
CA ARG A 132 1.87 14.45 -14.28
C ARG A 132 2.53 13.64 -13.17
N VAL A 133 1.98 12.47 -12.87
CA VAL A 133 2.70 11.46 -12.08
C VAL A 133 4.11 11.35 -12.65
N SER A 134 5.13 11.51 -11.82
CA SER A 134 6.51 11.46 -12.29
C SER A 134 6.87 10.07 -12.82
N ASP A 135 7.86 9.99 -13.71
CA ASP A 135 8.35 8.71 -14.22
C ASP A 135 8.84 7.80 -13.09
N ALA A 136 9.46 8.38 -12.04
CA ALA A 136 9.94 7.64 -10.88
C ALA A 136 8.77 7.03 -10.08
N GLU A 137 7.67 7.76 -9.87
CA GLU A 137 6.47 7.25 -9.21
C GLU A 137 5.78 6.18 -10.04
N ARG A 138 5.66 6.40 -11.33
CA ARG A 138 5.07 5.42 -12.25
C ARG A 138 5.89 4.13 -12.28
N GLN A 139 7.20 4.25 -12.32
CA GLN A 139 8.09 3.10 -12.25
C GLN A 139 7.93 2.35 -10.92
N ALA A 140 7.85 3.08 -9.80
CA ALA A 140 7.66 2.47 -8.48
C ALA A 140 6.31 1.73 -8.37
N VAL A 141 5.23 2.29 -8.91
CA VAL A 141 3.93 1.60 -8.97
C VAL A 141 4.00 0.35 -9.82
N ASN A 142 4.65 0.42 -10.99
CA ASN A 142 4.84 -0.73 -11.86
C ASN A 142 5.68 -1.83 -11.20
N GLU A 143 6.73 -1.49 -10.48
CA GLU A 143 7.54 -2.44 -9.71
C GLU A 143 6.72 -3.16 -8.64
N ILE A 144 5.85 -2.44 -7.93
CA ILE A 144 4.94 -3.03 -6.95
C ILE A 144 3.95 -3.98 -7.64
N ALA A 145 3.34 -3.55 -8.73
CA ALA A 145 2.39 -4.37 -9.49
C ALA A 145 3.05 -5.65 -10.01
N ASP A 146 4.26 -5.56 -10.55
CA ASP A 146 5.03 -6.70 -11.03
C ASP A 146 5.39 -7.65 -9.89
N GLU A 147 5.81 -7.12 -8.75
CA GLU A 147 6.12 -7.92 -7.55
C GLU A 147 4.90 -8.69 -7.05
N LEU A 148 3.72 -8.10 -7.13
CA LEU A 148 2.47 -8.72 -6.70
C LEU A 148 1.81 -9.59 -7.78
N GLY A 149 2.28 -9.53 -9.01
CA GLY A 149 1.71 -10.26 -10.14
C GLY A 149 0.30 -9.78 -10.52
N VAL A 150 0.01 -8.51 -10.34
CA VAL A 150 -1.28 -7.88 -10.70
C VAL A 150 -1.08 -6.75 -11.69
N PRO A 151 -2.12 -6.38 -12.49
CA PRO A 151 -2.01 -5.27 -13.42
C PRO A 151 -1.73 -3.94 -12.71
N ALA A 152 -0.85 -3.13 -13.29
CA ALA A 152 -0.63 -1.77 -12.82
C ALA A 152 -1.83 -0.87 -13.14
N PRO A 153 -2.19 0.07 -12.25
CA PRO A 153 -3.24 1.03 -12.54
C PRO A 153 -2.79 2.01 -13.63
N SER A 154 -3.75 2.54 -14.38
CA SER A 154 -3.50 3.62 -15.34
C SER A 154 -3.24 4.94 -14.59
N LEU A 155 -2.09 5.55 -14.80
CA LEU A 155 -1.65 6.79 -14.17
C LEU A 155 -1.40 7.91 -15.18
#